data_c5a3c0a6c6f9014048818a6524e41bc8
#
_entry.id   c5a3c0a6c6f9014048818a6524e41bc8
#
_cell.length_a   1.000
_cell.length_b   1.000
_cell.length_c   1.000
_cell.angle_alpha   90.00
_cell.angle_beta   90.00
_cell.angle_gamma   90.00
#
_symmetry.space_group_name_H-M   'P 1'
#
loop_
_entity.id
_entity.type
_entity.pdbx_description
1 polymer ?
#
loop_
_entity_poly.entity_id
_entity_poly.type
_entity_poly.pdbx_seq_one_letter_code
_entity_poly.pdbx_strand_id
1 'polypeptide(L)'
;MTPLRFLHFDVSGDPHERVTLEAMASVSAHQWPALQAEACQLLAWLHRQHADLQGTQEDGGAWDVQLRGSTERSQDMGFEFVQSVAQLEARPESGERVRHTLDICLSVAPWLAEALDVEFGTGAL
;
A
#
# COMPACT_ATOMS: atom_id res chain seq x y z
N MET A 1 -15.62 13.00 -6.28
CA MET A 1 -14.20 12.80 -5.98
C MET A 1 -14.06 12.14 -4.61
N THR A 2 -13.24 11.11 -4.53
CA THR A 2 -12.98 10.36 -3.30
C THR A 2 -11.51 10.51 -2.93
N PRO A 3 -11.12 11.48 -2.12
CA PRO A 3 -9.73 11.70 -1.79
C PRO A 3 -9.14 10.55 -0.98
N LEU A 4 -7.91 10.18 -1.28
CA LEU A 4 -7.17 9.15 -0.59
C LEU A 4 -6.42 9.76 0.59
N ARG A 5 -6.49 9.09 1.73
CA ARG A 5 -5.87 9.56 2.97
C ARG A 5 -4.49 8.95 3.21
N PHE A 6 -4.36 7.64 2.96
CA PHE A 6 -3.13 6.89 3.23
C PHE A 6 -2.31 6.62 1.98
N LEU A 7 -2.97 6.35 0.87
CA LEU A 7 -2.31 5.97 -0.37
C LEU A 7 -2.00 7.22 -1.20
N HIS A 8 -0.71 7.45 -1.41
CA HIS A 8 -0.20 8.51 -2.27
C HIS A 8 0.53 7.85 -3.42
N PHE A 9 0.02 8.02 -4.62
CA PHE A 9 0.54 7.33 -5.79
C PHE A 9 1.67 8.09 -6.46
N ASP A 10 2.75 7.38 -6.73
CA ASP A 10 3.77 7.80 -7.66
C ASP A 10 3.37 7.32 -9.05
N VAL A 11 3.41 8.22 -10.02
CA VAL A 11 2.97 7.95 -11.38
C VAL A 11 4.17 7.90 -12.30
N SER A 12 4.28 6.84 -13.09
CA SER A 12 5.34 6.67 -14.07
C SER A 12 4.80 6.01 -15.32
N GLY A 13 5.59 6.02 -16.39
CA GLY A 13 5.24 5.39 -17.66
C GLY A 13 5.01 6.40 -18.76
N ASP A 14 4.77 5.87 -19.96
CA ASP A 14 4.54 6.66 -21.16
C ASP A 14 3.04 6.95 -21.30
N PRO A 15 2.60 8.22 -21.48
CA PRO A 15 1.20 8.53 -21.68
C PRO A 15 0.59 7.91 -22.93
N HIS A 16 1.40 7.37 -23.83
CA HIS A 16 0.94 6.66 -25.03
C HIS A 16 0.90 5.14 -24.85
N GLU A 17 1.36 4.65 -23.71
CA GLU A 17 1.42 3.23 -23.40
C GLU A 17 0.71 2.95 -22.08
N ARG A 18 1.35 2.15 -21.23
CA ARG A 18 0.82 1.82 -19.91
C ARG A 18 1.33 2.83 -18.88
N VAL A 19 0.46 3.27 -17.99
CA VAL A 19 0.80 4.11 -16.85
C VAL A 19 0.88 3.22 -15.60
N THR A 20 1.94 3.38 -14.84
CA THR A 20 2.12 2.68 -13.57
C THR A 20 1.83 3.64 -12.42
N LEU A 21 0.94 3.22 -11.53
CA LEU A 21 0.58 3.94 -10.32
C LEU A 21 0.99 3.07 -9.13
N GLU A 22 1.92 3.56 -8.33
CA GLU A 22 2.45 2.80 -7.20
C GLU A 22 2.31 3.59 -5.91
N ALA A 23 1.78 2.94 -4.87
CA ALA A 23 1.65 3.53 -3.55
C ALA A 23 2.02 2.52 -2.47
N MET A 24 2.73 2.99 -1.47
CA MET A 24 3.06 2.21 -0.28
C MET A 24 2.63 3.01 0.94
N ALA A 25 1.90 2.38 1.84
CA ALA A 25 1.51 2.99 3.10
C ALA A 25 1.85 2.06 4.26
N SER A 26 2.45 2.63 5.29
CA SER A 26 2.84 1.91 6.50
C SER A 26 2.14 2.55 7.69
N VAL A 27 1.39 1.77 8.44
CA VAL A 27 0.52 2.26 9.49
C VAL A 27 0.61 1.39 10.75
N SER A 28 0.16 1.95 11.87
CA SER A 28 -0.01 1.19 13.10
C SER A 28 -1.14 0.17 13.00
N ALA A 29 -1.19 -0.78 13.92
CA ALA A 29 -2.29 -1.73 13.99
C ALA A 29 -3.65 -1.04 14.12
N HIS A 30 -3.70 0.09 14.81
CA HIS A 30 -4.93 0.87 14.99
C HIS A 30 -5.47 1.43 13.67
N GLN A 31 -4.58 1.83 12.77
CA GLN A 31 -4.93 2.44 11.49
C GLN A 31 -5.10 1.43 10.36
N TRP A 32 -4.69 0.19 10.57
CA TRP A 32 -4.70 -0.85 9.54
C TRP A 32 -6.07 -1.08 8.90
N PRO A 33 -7.18 -1.18 9.68
CA PRO A 33 -8.50 -1.32 9.07
C PRO A 33 -8.89 -0.16 8.16
N ALA A 34 -8.52 1.07 8.51
CA ALA A 34 -8.80 2.24 7.69
C ALA A 34 -8.01 2.24 6.38
N LEU A 35 -6.74 1.82 6.42
CA LEU A 35 -5.94 1.67 5.20
C LEU A 35 -6.53 0.60 4.28
N GLN A 36 -6.91 -0.54 4.85
CA GLN A 36 -7.55 -1.62 4.08
C GLN A 36 -8.85 -1.15 3.42
N ALA A 37 -9.67 -0.39 4.15
CA ALA A 37 -10.91 0.16 3.63
C ALA A 37 -10.67 1.09 2.45
N GLU A 38 -9.62 1.92 2.52
CA GLU A 38 -9.26 2.83 1.43
C GLU A 38 -8.84 2.05 0.19
N ALA A 39 -7.98 1.05 0.34
CA ALA A 39 -7.57 0.19 -0.76
C ALA A 39 -8.77 -0.55 -1.38
N CYS A 40 -9.67 -1.08 -0.54
CA CYS A 40 -10.88 -1.74 -1.01
C CYS A 40 -11.79 -0.80 -1.79
N GLN A 41 -11.89 0.46 -1.38
CA GLN A 41 -12.70 1.46 -2.05
C GLN A 41 -12.20 1.71 -3.48
N LEU A 42 -10.89 1.85 -3.65
CA LEU A 42 -10.27 2.03 -4.96
C LEU A 42 -10.46 0.79 -5.85
N LEU A 43 -10.19 -0.39 -5.32
CA LEU A 43 -10.32 -1.64 -6.07
C LEU A 43 -11.78 -1.95 -6.40
N ALA A 44 -12.70 -1.66 -5.48
CA ALA A 44 -14.14 -1.83 -5.71
C ALA A 44 -14.63 -0.92 -6.83
N TRP A 45 -14.12 0.30 -6.91
CA TRP A 45 -14.44 1.21 -8.01
C TRP A 45 -13.99 0.64 -9.36
N LEU A 46 -12.75 0.14 -9.42
CA LEU A 46 -12.21 -0.50 -10.63
C LEU A 46 -13.07 -1.70 -11.06
N HIS A 47 -13.46 -2.54 -10.11
CA HIS A 47 -14.27 -3.71 -10.40
C HIS A 47 -15.70 -3.36 -10.81
N ARG A 48 -16.30 -2.33 -10.22
CA ARG A 48 -17.66 -1.91 -10.61
C ARG A 48 -17.70 -1.28 -11.99
N GLN A 49 -16.67 -0.49 -12.33
CA GLN A 49 -16.66 0.27 -13.56
C GLN A 49 -16.03 -0.51 -14.73
N HIS A 50 -15.04 -1.35 -14.43
CA HIS A 50 -14.17 -1.91 -15.45
C HIS A 50 -13.74 -3.37 -15.18
N ALA A 51 -14.59 -4.19 -14.57
CA ALA A 51 -14.25 -5.58 -14.21
C ALA A 51 -13.82 -6.42 -15.42
N ASP A 52 -14.50 -6.24 -16.53
CA ASP A 52 -14.25 -6.98 -17.78
C ASP A 52 -12.96 -6.55 -18.49
N LEU A 53 -12.32 -5.47 -18.01
CA LEU A 53 -11.09 -4.96 -18.60
C LEU A 53 -9.86 -5.23 -17.73
N GLN A 54 -10.01 -6.03 -16.67
CA GLN A 54 -8.87 -6.44 -15.85
C GLN A 54 -8.00 -7.43 -16.63
N GLY A 55 -6.71 -7.18 -16.66
CA GLY A 55 -5.74 -8.04 -17.32
C GLY A 55 -4.55 -7.26 -17.84
N THR A 56 -3.56 -8.00 -18.31
CA THR A 56 -2.35 -7.42 -18.90
C THR A 56 -2.65 -6.72 -20.23
N GLN A 57 -1.78 -5.82 -20.63
CA GLN A 57 -1.89 -5.14 -21.92
C GLN A 57 -1.88 -6.15 -23.09
N GLU A 58 -1.06 -7.20 -22.97
CA GLU A 58 -0.97 -8.24 -23.99
C GLU A 58 -2.29 -9.00 -24.18
N ASP A 59 -3.04 -9.18 -23.09
CA ASP A 59 -4.35 -9.83 -23.10
C ASP A 59 -5.50 -8.87 -23.42
N GLY A 60 -5.20 -7.62 -23.78
CA GLY A 60 -6.20 -6.60 -24.08
C GLY A 60 -6.82 -5.95 -22.86
N GLY A 61 -6.27 -6.18 -21.68
CA GLY A 61 -6.75 -5.56 -20.45
C GLY A 61 -6.41 -4.08 -20.36
N ALA A 62 -7.24 -3.32 -19.67
CA ALA A 62 -7.03 -1.89 -19.43
C ALA A 62 -6.39 -1.61 -18.08
N TRP A 63 -6.42 -2.56 -17.16
CA TRP A 63 -5.80 -2.41 -15.84
C TRP A 63 -5.45 -3.75 -15.23
N ASP A 64 -4.44 -3.72 -14.39
CA ASP A 64 -4.06 -4.86 -13.56
C ASP A 64 -3.49 -4.35 -12.25
N VAL A 65 -3.47 -5.19 -11.22
CA VAL A 65 -3.03 -4.81 -9.88
C VAL A 65 -2.15 -5.88 -9.27
N GLN A 66 -1.11 -5.43 -8.58
CA GLN A 66 -0.33 -6.26 -7.68
C GLN A 66 -0.46 -5.70 -6.26
N LEU A 67 -0.76 -6.57 -5.33
CA LEU A 67 -0.91 -6.24 -3.92
C LEU A 67 0.13 -7.01 -3.12
N ARG A 68 0.88 -6.30 -2.30
CA ARG A 68 1.85 -6.88 -1.37
C ARG A 68 1.67 -6.24 -0.01
N GLY A 69 2.09 -6.94 1.00
CA GLY A 69 2.03 -6.40 2.34
C GLY A 69 3.03 -7.08 3.26
N SER A 70 3.27 -6.42 4.39
CA SER A 70 4.10 -6.98 5.44
C SER A 70 3.60 -6.51 6.79
N THR A 71 3.88 -7.30 7.79
CA THR A 71 3.62 -6.97 9.19
C THR A 71 4.92 -7.08 9.95
N GLU A 72 5.29 -6.00 10.64
CA GLU A 72 6.47 -5.98 11.49
C GLU A 72 6.04 -5.88 12.94
N ARG A 73 6.71 -6.67 13.79
CA ARG A 73 6.51 -6.64 15.23
C ARG A 73 7.81 -6.24 15.87
N SER A 74 7.75 -5.28 16.77
CA SER A 74 8.94 -4.83 17.49
C SER A 74 8.61 -4.61 18.96
N GLN A 75 9.60 -4.86 19.79
CA GLN A 75 9.51 -4.67 21.23
C GLN A 75 10.83 -4.11 21.71
N ASP A 76 10.76 -3.05 22.51
CA ASP A 76 11.96 -2.51 23.13
C ASP A 76 12.44 -3.46 24.22
N MET A 77 13.75 -3.61 24.29
CA MET A 77 14.40 -4.45 25.28
C MET A 77 15.34 -3.59 26.13
N GLY A 78 15.23 -3.73 27.43
CA GLY A 78 16.22 -3.20 28.35
C GLY A 78 17.28 -4.25 28.61
N PHE A 79 18.50 -3.81 28.86
CA PHE A 79 19.60 -4.71 29.20
C PHE A 79 20.25 -4.30 30.49
N GLU A 80 20.60 -5.27 31.30
CA GLU A 80 21.36 -5.11 32.51
C GLU A 80 22.64 -5.96 32.41
N PHE A 81 23.78 -5.35 32.72
CA PHE A 81 25.03 -6.09 32.77
C PHE A 81 25.17 -6.75 34.16
N VAL A 82 25.22 -8.07 34.18
CA VAL A 82 25.42 -8.84 35.40
C VAL A 82 26.88 -9.23 35.49
N GLN A 83 27.63 -8.53 36.35
CA GLN A 83 29.08 -8.65 36.43
C GLN A 83 29.54 -10.03 36.91
N SER A 84 28.79 -10.65 37.81
CA SER A 84 29.17 -11.97 38.39
C SER A 84 29.29 -13.08 37.38
N VAL A 85 28.53 -12.97 36.26
CA VAL A 85 28.54 -13.97 35.17
C VAL A 85 28.98 -13.37 33.85
N ALA A 86 29.34 -12.09 33.82
CA ALA A 86 29.77 -11.34 32.63
C ALA A 86 28.79 -11.47 31.47
N GLN A 87 27.51 -11.28 31.75
CA GLN A 87 26.43 -11.44 30.76
C GLN A 87 25.48 -10.25 30.79
N LEU A 88 24.81 -10.03 29.65
CA LEU A 88 23.69 -9.12 29.56
C LEU A 88 22.38 -9.88 29.78
N GLU A 89 21.57 -9.38 30.71
CA GLU A 89 20.21 -9.86 30.87
C GLU A 89 19.25 -8.96 30.12
N ALA A 90 18.41 -9.55 29.26
CA ALA A 90 17.44 -8.85 28.48
C ALA A 90 16.08 -8.87 29.18
N ARG A 91 15.40 -7.73 29.18
CA ARG A 91 14.03 -7.59 29.72
C ARG A 91 13.17 -6.84 28.73
N PRO A 92 11.94 -7.32 28.42
CA PRO A 92 10.99 -6.52 27.67
C PRO A 92 10.64 -5.26 28.47
N GLU A 93 10.74 -4.07 27.83
CA GLU A 93 10.44 -2.81 28.52
C GLU A 93 9.01 -2.35 28.33
N SER A 94 8.53 -2.36 27.11
CA SER A 94 7.21 -1.84 26.79
C SER A 94 6.42 -2.84 25.98
N GLY A 95 5.16 -2.52 25.70
CA GLY A 95 4.32 -3.34 24.86
C GLY A 95 4.86 -3.48 23.44
N GLU A 96 4.46 -4.55 22.80
CA GLU A 96 4.81 -4.81 21.41
C GLU A 96 4.19 -3.76 20.48
N ARG A 97 4.97 -3.27 19.53
CA ARG A 97 4.49 -2.40 18.46
C ARG A 97 4.32 -3.23 17.20
N VAL A 98 3.19 -3.04 16.55
CA VAL A 98 2.88 -3.71 15.29
C VAL A 98 2.73 -2.66 14.21
N ARG A 99 3.39 -2.87 13.07
CA ARG A 99 3.28 -1.99 11.92
C ARG A 99 2.93 -2.82 10.69
N HIS A 100 1.90 -2.39 10.00
CA HIS A 100 1.45 -3.02 8.75
C HIS A 100 1.82 -2.13 7.58
N THR A 101 2.31 -2.74 6.52
CA THR A 101 2.62 -2.03 5.27
C THR A 101 1.80 -2.66 4.14
N LEU A 102 1.18 -1.82 3.33
CA LEU A 102 0.48 -2.24 2.12
C LEU A 102 1.12 -1.55 0.92
N ASP A 103 1.43 -2.32 -0.10
CA ASP A 103 1.99 -1.86 -1.36
C ASP A 103 1.00 -2.20 -2.47
N ILE A 104 0.57 -1.20 -3.23
CA ILE A 104 -0.32 -1.35 -4.38
C ILE A 104 0.40 -0.86 -5.61
N CYS A 105 0.48 -1.71 -6.62
CA CYS A 105 1.00 -1.34 -7.93
C CYS A 105 -0.09 -1.57 -8.97
N LEU A 106 -0.54 -0.49 -9.61
CA LEU A 106 -1.53 -0.52 -10.67
C LEU A 106 -0.84 -0.26 -12.01
N SER A 107 -1.15 -1.09 -12.99
CA SER A 107 -0.77 -0.87 -14.39
C SER A 107 -2.04 -0.59 -15.16
N VAL A 108 -2.17 0.60 -15.73
CA VAL A 108 -3.44 1.05 -16.32
C VAL A 108 -3.23 1.69 -17.69
N ALA A 109 -4.25 1.60 -18.54
CA ALA A 109 -4.30 2.35 -19.77
C ALA A 109 -4.37 3.86 -19.48
N PRO A 110 -3.82 4.73 -20.33
CA PRO A 110 -3.80 6.17 -20.08
C PRO A 110 -5.17 6.78 -19.80
N TRP A 111 -6.21 6.36 -20.52
CA TRP A 111 -7.56 6.88 -20.30
C TRP A 111 -8.10 6.52 -18.92
N LEU A 112 -7.73 5.34 -18.40
CA LEU A 112 -8.14 4.89 -17.08
C LEU A 112 -7.34 5.61 -15.99
N ALA A 113 -6.06 5.91 -16.24
CA ALA A 113 -5.26 6.73 -15.35
C ALA A 113 -5.89 8.11 -15.13
N GLU A 114 -6.41 8.72 -16.19
CA GLU A 114 -7.14 9.99 -16.08
C GLU A 114 -8.43 9.83 -15.26
N ALA A 115 -9.18 8.78 -15.48
CA ALA A 115 -10.40 8.50 -14.72
C ALA A 115 -10.12 8.28 -13.24
N LEU A 116 -9.05 7.59 -12.92
CA LEU A 116 -8.60 7.38 -11.54
C LEU A 116 -8.19 8.70 -10.89
N ASP A 117 -7.51 9.58 -11.63
CA ASP A 117 -7.11 10.89 -11.11
C ASP A 117 -8.34 11.76 -10.80
N VAL A 118 -9.33 11.75 -11.68
CA VAL A 118 -10.58 12.49 -11.46
C VAL A 118 -11.31 11.97 -10.21
N GLU A 119 -11.38 10.67 -10.02
CA GLU A 119 -12.11 10.08 -8.90
C GLU A 119 -11.33 10.16 -7.58
N PHE A 120 -10.03 9.87 -7.60
CA PHE A 120 -9.24 9.70 -6.38
C PHE A 120 -8.12 10.74 -6.20
N GLY A 121 -7.84 11.56 -7.21
CA GLY A 121 -6.76 12.54 -7.11
C GLY A 121 -5.37 11.89 -7.07
N THR A 122 -5.11 10.93 -7.95
CA THR A 122 -3.87 10.16 -7.95
C THR A 122 -2.64 10.92 -8.47
N GLY A 123 -2.85 12.06 -9.13
CA GLY A 123 -1.77 12.83 -9.74
C GLY A 123 -1.33 12.32 -11.11
N ALA A 124 -2.15 11.52 -11.77
CA ALA A 124 -1.83 10.92 -13.07
C ALA A 124 -1.94 11.90 -14.26
N LEU A 125 -2.38 13.12 -14.02
CA LEU A 125 -2.52 14.15 -15.04
C LEU A 125 -1.35 15.13 -15.03
#